data_4bc529e07efda24152bf138bd00d5e1d
#
_entry.id   4bc529e07efda24152bf138bd00d5e1d
#
_cell.length_a   1.000
_cell.length_b   1.000
_cell.length_c   1.000
_cell.angle_alpha   90.00
_cell.angle_beta   90.00
_cell.angle_gamma   90.00
#
_symmetry.space_group_name_H-M   'P 1'
#
loop_
_entity.id
_entity.type
_entity.pdbx_description
1 polymer ?
#
loop_
_entity_poly.entity_id
_entity_poly.type
_entity_poly.pdbx_seq_one_letter_code
_entity_poly.pdbx_strand_id
1 'polypeptide(L)'
;KNQKAKVITSFSMFYDLENPVEFAKNIAQNLDDKGVWVFEQSYVFTMFKKNSFDTICHEHLEYYALKQVERVCNEANLKLIDCEFNDVNGGSFSVTATHKFNQAFQASDTLKKAFHLEQKYYSELNETLEKFKSEVNALPLKMENLLNRAKKEGVNVYCLGASTKGNVLLQYCGLDGSKIKAVGEVNPDKFGKNTPGSRINIVPQEDILSDLSAYFIVLPWHLRDFFENSKKFDGLKMIYPLPQF
;
A
#
# COMPACT_ATOMS: atom_id res chain seq x y z
N LYS A 1 19.85 -32.11 -12.67
CA LYS A 1 19.42 -31.37 -13.88
C LYS A 1 19.06 -30.00 -13.42
N ASN A 2 19.82 -28.97 -13.78
CA ASN A 2 19.47 -27.59 -13.53
C ASN A 2 18.30 -27.20 -14.46
N GLN A 3 17.08 -27.43 -14.01
CA GLN A 3 15.88 -27.03 -14.74
C GLN A 3 15.56 -25.57 -14.40
N LYS A 4 15.64 -24.69 -15.38
CA LYS A 4 15.27 -23.27 -15.25
C LYS A 4 13.74 -23.11 -15.26
N ALA A 5 13.27 -22.09 -14.59
CA ALA A 5 11.83 -21.79 -14.47
C ALA A 5 11.30 -21.07 -15.72
N LYS A 6 10.17 -21.52 -16.24
CA LYS A 6 9.49 -20.82 -17.33
C LYS A 6 8.76 -19.56 -16.85
N VAL A 7 8.31 -19.57 -15.61
CA VAL A 7 7.66 -18.44 -14.95
C VAL A 7 8.22 -18.32 -13.54
N ILE A 8 8.63 -17.12 -13.17
CA ILE A 8 8.97 -16.74 -11.81
C ILE A 8 8.02 -15.60 -11.39
N THR A 9 7.54 -15.62 -10.16
CA THR A 9 6.67 -14.57 -9.64
C THR A 9 7.19 -13.99 -8.34
N SER A 10 6.98 -12.69 -8.13
CA SER A 10 7.34 -11.97 -6.90
C SER A 10 6.28 -10.89 -6.63
N PHE A 11 5.49 -11.05 -5.57
CA PHE A 11 4.41 -10.12 -5.25
C PHE A 11 4.64 -9.48 -3.89
N SER A 12 4.45 -8.16 -3.80
CA SER A 12 4.48 -7.38 -2.57
C SER A 12 5.72 -7.59 -1.71
N MET A 13 6.92 -7.66 -2.33
CA MET A 13 8.19 -7.91 -1.61
C MET A 13 9.40 -7.18 -2.22
N PHE A 14 9.29 -6.71 -3.47
CA PHE A 14 10.45 -6.16 -4.18
C PHE A 14 10.96 -4.84 -3.57
N TYR A 15 10.06 -4.07 -2.96
CA TYR A 15 10.37 -2.83 -2.26
C TYR A 15 11.04 -3.03 -0.88
N ASP A 16 11.11 -4.27 -0.39
CA ASP A 16 11.76 -4.63 0.88
C ASP A 16 13.22 -5.09 0.69
N LEU A 17 13.68 -5.16 -0.56
CA LEU A 17 15.00 -5.70 -0.89
C LEU A 17 16.12 -4.69 -0.65
N GLU A 18 17.14 -5.06 0.10
CA GLU A 18 18.37 -4.27 0.26
C GLU A 18 19.18 -4.18 -1.05
N ASN A 19 19.10 -5.21 -1.89
CA ASN A 19 19.84 -5.26 -3.18
C ASN A 19 18.94 -5.77 -4.32
N PRO A 20 18.05 -4.93 -4.86
CA PRO A 20 17.11 -5.32 -5.91
C PRO A 20 17.79 -5.73 -7.22
N VAL A 21 18.96 -5.18 -7.54
CA VAL A 21 19.72 -5.53 -8.73
C VAL A 21 20.28 -6.95 -8.62
N GLU A 22 20.84 -7.32 -7.47
CA GLU A 22 21.34 -8.70 -7.24
C GLU A 22 20.19 -9.71 -7.28
N PHE A 23 19.05 -9.36 -6.66
CA PHE A 23 17.84 -10.19 -6.74
C PHE A 23 17.42 -10.40 -8.20
N ALA A 24 17.34 -9.34 -9.01
CA ALA A 24 16.98 -9.44 -10.42
C ALA A 24 18.01 -10.27 -11.24
N LYS A 25 19.30 -10.20 -10.92
CA LYS A 25 20.34 -11.07 -11.52
C LYS A 25 20.12 -12.54 -11.16
N ASN A 26 19.76 -12.82 -9.91
CA ASN A 26 19.43 -14.19 -9.48
C ASN A 26 18.16 -14.72 -10.18
N ILE A 27 17.15 -13.87 -10.37
CA ILE A 27 16.00 -14.20 -11.22
C ILE A 27 16.45 -14.57 -12.63
N ALA A 28 17.26 -13.72 -13.28
CA ALA A 28 17.75 -13.96 -14.64
C ALA A 28 18.54 -15.25 -14.76
N GLN A 29 19.34 -15.64 -13.77
CA GLN A 29 20.10 -16.88 -13.77
C GLN A 29 19.21 -18.14 -13.73
N ASN A 30 18.07 -18.05 -13.01
CA ASN A 30 17.14 -19.16 -12.80
C ASN A 30 15.99 -19.19 -13.81
N LEU A 31 15.82 -18.14 -14.61
CA LEU A 31 14.79 -18.00 -15.62
C LEU A 31 15.20 -18.74 -16.91
N ASP A 32 14.27 -19.53 -17.47
CA ASP A 32 14.44 -20.15 -18.79
C ASP A 32 14.66 -19.08 -19.86
N ASP A 33 15.40 -19.42 -20.93
CA ASP A 33 15.69 -18.49 -22.02
C ASP A 33 14.45 -17.89 -22.69
N LYS A 34 13.31 -18.61 -22.63
CA LYS A 34 11.99 -18.16 -23.08
C LYS A 34 11.06 -17.83 -21.92
N GLY A 35 11.56 -17.83 -20.69
CA GLY A 35 10.79 -17.59 -19.47
C GLY A 35 10.44 -16.12 -19.27
N VAL A 36 9.49 -15.91 -18.37
CA VAL A 36 9.04 -14.58 -17.92
C VAL A 36 9.10 -14.48 -16.40
N TRP A 37 9.43 -13.29 -15.91
CA TRP A 37 9.32 -12.90 -14.52
C TRP A 37 8.18 -11.90 -14.38
N VAL A 38 7.18 -12.25 -13.58
CA VAL A 38 6.04 -11.38 -13.25
C VAL A 38 6.18 -10.92 -11.80
N PHE A 39 6.16 -9.62 -11.58
CA PHE A 39 6.26 -9.08 -10.22
C PHE A 39 5.40 -7.84 -10.04
N GLU A 40 4.85 -7.71 -8.84
CA GLU A 40 3.95 -6.63 -8.48
C GLU A 40 4.43 -5.94 -7.22
N GLN A 41 4.28 -4.63 -7.20
CA GLN A 41 4.65 -3.78 -6.09
C GLN A 41 3.91 -2.43 -6.11
N SER A 42 3.96 -1.73 -4.98
CA SER A 42 3.38 -0.40 -4.84
C SER A 42 3.99 0.59 -5.85
N TYR A 43 3.13 1.44 -6.42
CA TYR A 43 3.53 2.45 -7.40
C TYR A 43 3.60 3.84 -6.77
N VAL A 44 4.78 4.46 -6.79
CA VAL A 44 5.04 5.72 -6.09
C VAL A 44 4.13 6.87 -6.52
N PHE A 45 3.79 6.98 -7.79
CA PHE A 45 2.90 8.06 -8.25
C PHE A 45 1.45 7.87 -7.79
N THR A 46 1.01 6.60 -7.61
CA THR A 46 -0.28 6.35 -6.98
C THR A 46 -0.24 6.68 -5.49
N MET A 47 0.89 6.41 -4.81
CA MET A 47 1.10 6.83 -3.43
C MET A 47 0.90 8.36 -3.27
N PHE A 48 1.50 9.16 -4.14
CA PHE A 48 1.32 10.62 -4.10
C PHE A 48 -0.12 11.03 -4.39
N LYS A 49 -0.76 10.46 -5.40
CA LYS A 49 -2.14 10.81 -5.81
C LYS A 49 -3.19 10.43 -4.77
N LYS A 50 -3.00 9.30 -4.10
CA LYS A 50 -3.93 8.80 -3.08
C LYS A 50 -3.53 9.19 -1.66
N ASN A 51 -2.52 10.04 -1.50
CA ASN A 51 -1.97 10.43 -0.20
C ASN A 51 -1.60 9.24 0.70
N SER A 52 -1.28 8.08 0.11
CA SER A 52 -1.03 6.84 0.84
C SER A 52 0.38 6.82 1.47
N PHE A 53 0.70 7.84 2.26
CA PHE A 53 1.96 7.95 3.00
C PHE A 53 2.13 6.86 4.07
N ASP A 54 1.05 6.19 4.45
CA ASP A 54 1.05 5.03 5.32
C ASP A 54 1.83 3.83 4.76
N THR A 55 2.18 3.87 3.47
CA THR A 55 3.13 2.97 2.83
C THR A 55 4.57 3.23 3.29
N ILE A 56 4.87 4.43 3.82
CA ILE A 56 6.21 4.79 4.33
C ILE A 56 6.38 4.17 5.72
N CYS A 57 6.92 2.97 5.77
CA CYS A 57 7.18 2.21 6.98
C CYS A 57 8.60 1.61 6.96
N HIS A 58 9.05 1.07 8.09
CA HIS A 58 10.41 0.55 8.24
C HIS A 58 10.72 -0.68 7.37
N GLU A 59 9.69 -1.40 6.90
CA GLU A 59 9.82 -2.58 6.04
C GLU A 59 10.08 -2.19 4.58
N HIS A 60 9.58 -1.02 4.13
CA HIS A 60 9.67 -0.58 2.74
C HIS A 60 10.91 0.29 2.54
N LEU A 61 11.96 -0.27 1.96
CA LEU A 61 13.23 0.41 1.74
C LEU A 61 13.20 1.32 0.50
N GLU A 62 12.36 0.99 -0.50
CA GLU A 62 12.33 1.64 -1.80
C GLU A 62 10.90 1.96 -2.27
N TYR A 63 10.77 3.04 -3.04
CA TYR A 63 9.50 3.48 -3.64
C TYR A 63 9.67 3.61 -5.14
N TYR A 64 9.11 2.66 -5.88
CA TYR A 64 9.39 2.51 -7.30
C TYR A 64 8.38 3.22 -8.21
N ALA A 65 8.90 3.87 -9.25
CA ALA A 65 8.22 4.11 -10.50
C ALA A 65 8.72 3.11 -11.56
N LEU A 66 8.07 3.05 -12.71
CA LEU A 66 8.39 2.10 -13.78
C LEU A 66 9.82 2.28 -14.32
N LYS A 67 10.29 3.53 -14.41
CA LYS A 67 11.64 3.87 -14.85
C LYS A 67 12.74 3.26 -13.96
N GLN A 68 12.56 3.23 -12.63
CA GLN A 68 13.52 2.63 -11.71
C GLN A 68 13.52 1.11 -11.87
N VAL A 69 12.34 0.51 -12.03
CA VAL A 69 12.19 -0.94 -12.28
C VAL A 69 12.84 -1.34 -13.61
N GLU A 70 12.64 -0.55 -14.66
CA GLU A 70 13.31 -0.76 -15.96
C GLU A 70 14.84 -0.75 -15.80
N ARG A 71 15.38 0.21 -15.03
CA ARG A 71 16.81 0.29 -14.74
C ARG A 71 17.31 -0.97 -14.06
N VAL A 72 16.66 -1.42 -12.99
CA VAL A 72 17.02 -2.65 -12.26
C VAL A 72 17.02 -3.87 -13.19
N CYS A 73 15.96 -4.04 -13.99
CA CYS A 73 15.87 -5.11 -14.97
C CYS A 73 16.98 -5.02 -16.01
N ASN A 74 17.29 -3.82 -16.50
CA ASN A 74 18.34 -3.58 -17.46
C ASN A 74 19.74 -3.99 -16.95
N GLU A 75 20.05 -3.71 -15.68
CA GLU A 75 21.30 -4.10 -15.03
C GLU A 75 21.41 -5.64 -14.81
N ALA A 76 20.27 -6.33 -14.79
CA ALA A 76 20.17 -7.78 -14.73
C ALA A 76 20.08 -8.48 -16.12
N ASN A 77 20.31 -7.77 -17.23
CA ASN A 77 20.09 -8.26 -18.59
C ASN A 77 18.67 -8.75 -18.89
N LEU A 78 17.69 -8.19 -18.20
CA LEU A 78 16.26 -8.35 -18.46
C LEU A 78 15.71 -7.11 -19.17
N LYS A 79 14.60 -7.27 -19.88
CA LYS A 79 13.81 -6.19 -20.48
C LYS A 79 12.36 -6.32 -20.04
N LEU A 80 11.69 -5.20 -19.84
CA LEU A 80 10.26 -5.16 -19.58
C LEU A 80 9.49 -5.44 -20.88
N ILE A 81 8.42 -6.21 -20.80
CA ILE A 81 7.56 -6.54 -21.93
C ILE A 81 6.11 -6.14 -21.70
N ASP A 82 5.67 -6.03 -20.44
CA ASP A 82 4.31 -5.59 -20.10
C ASP A 82 4.26 -4.87 -18.77
N CYS A 83 3.22 -4.03 -18.57
CA CYS A 83 2.92 -3.34 -17.33
C CYS A 83 1.42 -3.10 -17.19
N GLU A 84 0.86 -3.49 -16.05
CA GLU A 84 -0.54 -3.26 -15.69
C GLU A 84 -0.64 -2.56 -14.34
N PHE A 85 -1.53 -1.57 -14.22
CA PHE A 85 -1.84 -0.90 -12.95
C PHE A 85 -3.07 -1.52 -12.31
N ASN A 86 -3.06 -1.60 -10.97
CA ASN A 86 -4.19 -2.10 -10.20
C ASN A 86 -4.33 -1.38 -8.86
N ASP A 87 -5.35 -1.72 -8.08
CA ASP A 87 -5.66 -1.09 -6.78
C ASP A 87 -5.15 -1.89 -5.56
N VAL A 88 -4.36 -2.95 -5.78
CA VAL A 88 -3.78 -3.75 -4.70
C VAL A 88 -2.97 -2.85 -3.76
N ASN A 89 -3.14 -3.03 -2.46
CA ASN A 89 -2.48 -2.25 -1.40
C ASN A 89 -2.65 -0.71 -1.50
N GLY A 90 -3.69 -0.25 -2.20
CA GLY A 90 -3.96 1.18 -2.41
C GLY A 90 -3.40 1.73 -3.71
N GLY A 91 -2.77 0.88 -4.54
CA GLY A 91 -2.28 1.18 -5.88
C GLY A 91 -0.92 0.60 -6.15
N SER A 92 -0.91 -0.39 -7.01
CA SER A 92 0.27 -1.16 -7.43
C SER A 92 0.41 -1.19 -8.94
N PHE A 93 1.53 -1.67 -9.40
CA PHE A 93 1.74 -2.06 -10.78
C PHE A 93 2.38 -3.43 -10.87
N SER A 94 1.86 -4.25 -11.78
CA SER A 94 2.40 -5.55 -12.15
C SER A 94 3.24 -5.40 -13.41
N VAL A 95 4.45 -5.92 -13.38
CA VAL A 95 5.42 -5.81 -14.47
C VAL A 95 5.81 -7.22 -14.92
N THR A 96 5.86 -7.41 -16.23
CA THR A 96 6.41 -8.63 -16.82
C THR A 96 7.73 -8.34 -17.50
N ALA A 97 8.77 -9.12 -17.16
CA ALA A 97 10.10 -9.03 -17.72
C ALA A 97 10.56 -10.37 -18.33
N THR A 98 11.49 -10.29 -19.28
CA THR A 98 12.14 -11.46 -19.89
C THR A 98 13.60 -11.12 -20.19
N HIS A 99 14.40 -12.11 -20.63
CA HIS A 99 15.76 -11.85 -21.07
C HIS A 99 15.85 -10.86 -22.23
N LYS A 100 16.83 -9.96 -22.23
CA LYS A 100 17.04 -9.01 -23.33
C LYS A 100 17.23 -9.67 -24.69
N PHE A 101 17.86 -10.83 -24.73
CA PHE A 101 18.09 -11.58 -25.97
C PHE A 101 16.85 -12.32 -26.47
N ASN A 102 15.81 -12.48 -25.63
CA ASN A 102 14.59 -13.18 -26.03
C ASN A 102 13.78 -12.30 -26.99
N GLN A 103 13.74 -12.69 -28.26
CA GLN A 103 13.05 -11.99 -29.34
C GLN A 103 11.57 -12.42 -29.49
N ALA A 104 11.13 -13.44 -28.75
CA ALA A 104 9.76 -13.92 -28.83
C ALA A 104 8.75 -12.92 -28.23
N PHE A 105 9.21 -12.04 -27.32
CA PHE A 105 8.40 -11.03 -26.68
C PHE A 105 8.85 -9.63 -27.06
N GLN A 106 7.89 -8.81 -27.44
CA GLN A 106 8.05 -7.38 -27.69
C GLN A 106 7.32 -6.58 -26.61
N ALA A 107 7.73 -5.32 -26.41
CA ALA A 107 7.03 -4.42 -25.50
C ALA A 107 5.57 -4.22 -25.90
N SER A 108 4.66 -4.49 -24.99
CA SER A 108 3.21 -4.31 -25.19
C SER A 108 2.83 -2.83 -25.38
N ASP A 109 1.66 -2.58 -25.88
CA ASP A 109 1.14 -1.21 -25.95
C ASP A 109 0.75 -0.68 -24.56
N THR A 110 0.39 -1.55 -23.63
CA THR A 110 0.17 -1.21 -22.21
C THR A 110 1.45 -0.69 -21.58
N LEU A 111 2.58 -1.35 -21.78
CA LEU A 111 3.88 -0.87 -21.30
C LEU A 111 4.27 0.49 -21.89
N LYS A 112 4.09 0.68 -23.20
CA LYS A 112 4.39 1.96 -23.87
C LYS A 112 3.52 3.10 -23.30
N LYS A 113 2.22 2.84 -23.09
CA LYS A 113 1.28 3.79 -22.48
C LYS A 113 1.68 4.10 -21.03
N ALA A 114 2.11 3.09 -20.26
CA ALA A 114 2.57 3.27 -18.88
C ALA A 114 3.79 4.22 -18.81
N PHE A 115 4.80 4.03 -19.68
CA PHE A 115 5.94 4.95 -19.78
C PHE A 115 5.53 6.38 -20.18
N HIS A 116 4.63 6.52 -21.14
CA HIS A 116 4.13 7.83 -21.54
C HIS A 116 3.38 8.53 -20.40
N LEU A 117 2.55 7.80 -19.67
CA LEU A 117 1.86 8.32 -18.48
C LEU A 117 2.85 8.76 -17.40
N GLU A 118 3.90 7.97 -17.17
CA GLU A 118 4.92 8.28 -16.18
C GLU A 118 5.73 9.53 -16.55
N GLN A 119 6.02 9.77 -17.84
CA GLN A 119 6.63 11.01 -18.29
C GLN A 119 5.79 12.23 -17.92
N LYS A 120 4.48 12.14 -18.07
CA LYS A 120 3.56 13.20 -17.62
C LYS A 120 3.67 13.43 -16.11
N TYR A 121 3.70 12.35 -15.31
CA TYR A 121 3.84 12.48 -13.86
C TYR A 121 5.14 13.13 -13.44
N TYR A 122 6.25 12.84 -14.14
CA TYR A 122 7.51 13.52 -13.88
C TYR A 122 7.46 15.01 -14.22
N SER A 123 6.73 15.41 -15.25
CA SER A 123 6.56 16.84 -15.59
C SER A 123 5.74 17.62 -14.55
N GLU A 124 4.85 16.93 -13.83
CA GLU A 124 3.98 17.49 -12.80
C GLU A 124 4.48 17.16 -11.36
N LEU A 125 5.70 16.63 -11.22
CA LEU A 125 6.17 16.05 -9.95
C LEU A 125 6.20 17.05 -8.81
N ASN A 126 6.71 18.26 -9.03
CA ASN A 126 6.84 19.28 -7.98
C ASN A 126 5.46 19.68 -7.43
N GLU A 127 4.48 19.92 -8.31
CA GLU A 127 3.11 20.25 -7.90
C GLU A 127 2.47 19.09 -7.16
N THR A 128 2.66 17.86 -7.65
CA THR A 128 2.16 16.64 -7.01
C THR A 128 2.73 16.46 -5.61
N LEU A 129 4.03 16.70 -5.43
CA LEU A 129 4.70 16.58 -4.13
C LEU A 129 4.25 17.66 -3.14
N GLU A 130 4.08 18.90 -3.57
CA GLU A 130 3.58 19.96 -2.69
C GLU A 130 2.14 19.69 -2.25
N LYS A 131 1.29 19.20 -3.14
CA LYS A 131 -0.06 18.78 -2.80
C LYS A 131 -0.04 17.60 -1.82
N PHE A 132 0.74 16.56 -2.10
CA PHE A 132 0.90 15.39 -1.21
C PHE A 132 1.34 15.83 0.19
N LYS A 133 2.38 16.64 0.29
CA LYS A 133 2.89 17.18 1.55
C LYS A 133 1.84 18.00 2.29
N SER A 134 1.08 18.84 1.61
CA SER A 134 0.01 19.65 2.20
C SER A 134 -1.09 18.76 2.81
N GLU A 135 -1.57 17.76 2.06
CA GLU A 135 -2.64 16.85 2.53
C GLU A 135 -2.17 15.97 3.70
N VAL A 136 -0.95 15.44 3.62
CA VAL A 136 -0.37 14.66 4.71
C VAL A 136 -0.23 15.50 5.97
N ASN A 137 0.29 16.73 5.88
CA ASN A 137 0.45 17.62 7.01
C ASN A 137 -0.90 18.08 7.63
N ALA A 138 -1.95 18.12 6.84
CA ALA A 138 -3.28 18.49 7.32
C ALA A 138 -4.00 17.35 8.10
N LEU A 139 -3.59 16.09 7.89
CA LEU A 139 -4.30 14.94 8.44
C LEU A 139 -4.35 14.91 9.98
N PRO A 140 -3.27 15.19 10.74
CA PRO A 140 -3.33 15.21 12.20
C PRO A 140 -4.39 16.16 12.74
N LEU A 141 -4.52 17.36 12.17
CA LEU A 141 -5.54 18.34 12.57
C LEU A 141 -6.95 17.84 12.24
N LYS A 142 -7.15 17.21 11.08
CA LYS A 142 -8.44 16.62 10.71
C LYS A 142 -8.86 15.52 11.70
N MET A 143 -7.90 14.66 12.10
CA MET A 143 -8.11 13.63 13.13
C MET A 143 -8.43 14.23 14.49
N GLU A 144 -7.71 15.25 14.92
CA GLU A 144 -8.00 15.96 16.19
C GLU A 144 -9.42 16.55 16.21
N ASN A 145 -9.84 17.16 15.10
CA ASN A 145 -11.20 17.68 14.97
C ASN A 145 -12.27 16.57 15.08
N LEU A 146 -12.02 15.39 14.48
CA LEU A 146 -12.90 14.22 14.63
C LEU A 146 -13.00 13.79 16.10
N LEU A 147 -11.86 13.66 16.79
CA LEU A 147 -11.82 13.27 18.21
C LEU A 147 -12.53 14.28 19.11
N ASN A 148 -12.33 15.58 18.87
CA ASN A 148 -13.02 16.65 19.59
C ASN A 148 -14.53 16.61 19.37
N ARG A 149 -14.97 16.28 18.16
CA ARG A 149 -16.37 16.08 17.84
C ARG A 149 -16.94 14.88 18.58
N ALA A 150 -16.28 13.72 18.53
CA ALA A 150 -16.70 12.52 19.25
C ALA A 150 -16.81 12.76 20.76
N LYS A 151 -15.85 13.50 21.35
CA LYS A 151 -15.87 13.88 22.76
C LYS A 151 -17.08 14.77 23.10
N LYS A 152 -17.41 15.74 22.24
CA LYS A 152 -18.61 16.60 22.43
C LYS A 152 -19.91 15.82 22.34
N GLU A 153 -19.96 14.83 21.45
CA GLU A 153 -21.11 13.94 21.27
C GLU A 153 -21.20 12.85 22.36
N GLY A 154 -20.16 12.67 23.18
CA GLY A 154 -20.10 11.64 24.21
C GLY A 154 -20.00 10.22 23.66
N VAL A 155 -19.45 10.04 22.45
CA VAL A 155 -19.33 8.75 21.76
C VAL A 155 -17.89 8.23 21.73
N ASN A 156 -17.75 6.91 21.63
CA ASN A 156 -16.45 6.27 21.51
C ASN A 156 -15.85 6.44 20.09
N VAL A 157 -14.52 6.31 20.01
CA VAL A 157 -13.81 6.17 18.74
C VAL A 157 -13.04 4.86 18.77
N TYR A 158 -13.25 4.05 17.76
CA TYR A 158 -12.55 2.79 17.52
C TYR A 158 -11.78 2.85 16.21
N CYS A 159 -10.82 1.95 16.04
CA CYS A 159 -10.22 1.67 14.73
C CYS A 159 -10.60 0.27 14.26
N LEU A 160 -10.60 0.04 12.95
CA LEU A 160 -10.75 -1.28 12.33
C LEU A 160 -9.46 -1.64 11.61
N GLY A 161 -8.94 -2.86 11.86
CA GLY A 161 -7.77 -3.45 11.24
C GLY A 161 -6.43 -3.02 11.86
N ALA A 162 -5.73 -3.94 12.53
CA ALA A 162 -4.40 -3.71 13.12
C ALA A 162 -3.29 -4.08 12.11
N SER A 163 -3.09 -3.25 11.08
CA SER A 163 -2.08 -3.43 10.03
C SER A 163 -0.82 -2.58 10.24
N THR A 164 0.28 -2.92 9.55
CA THR A 164 1.50 -2.10 9.54
C THR A 164 1.21 -0.68 9.06
N LYS A 165 0.51 -0.52 7.95
CA LYS A 165 0.08 0.79 7.42
C LYS A 165 -0.78 1.55 8.44
N GLY A 166 -1.70 0.85 9.12
CA GLY A 166 -2.52 1.44 10.18
C GLY A 166 -1.67 2.01 11.32
N ASN A 167 -0.58 1.33 11.70
CA ASN A 167 0.33 1.84 12.73
C ASN A 167 1.02 3.14 12.31
N VAL A 168 1.37 3.31 11.03
CA VAL A 168 1.92 4.58 10.50
C VAL A 168 0.91 5.71 10.69
N LEU A 169 -0.35 5.49 10.31
CA LEU A 169 -1.44 6.46 10.47
C LEU A 169 -1.65 6.84 11.95
N LEU A 170 -1.71 5.83 12.84
CA LEU A 170 -1.92 6.05 14.27
C LEU A 170 -0.79 6.89 14.87
N GLN A 171 0.46 6.54 14.60
CA GLN A 171 1.62 7.23 15.14
C GLN A 171 1.77 8.63 14.56
N TYR A 172 1.61 8.78 13.24
CA TYR A 172 1.70 10.09 12.57
C TYR A 172 0.66 11.08 13.08
N CYS A 173 -0.57 10.62 13.31
CA CYS A 173 -1.66 11.46 13.83
C CYS A 173 -1.65 11.58 15.37
N GLY A 174 -0.67 11.00 16.07
CA GLY A 174 -0.59 11.03 17.54
C GLY A 174 -1.80 10.37 18.20
N LEU A 175 -2.33 9.30 17.61
CA LEU A 175 -3.45 8.53 18.15
C LEU A 175 -2.94 7.43 19.06
N ASP A 176 -3.43 7.38 20.29
CA ASP A 176 -3.05 6.40 21.30
C ASP A 176 -4.27 5.90 22.09
N GLY A 177 -4.04 5.04 23.09
CA GLY A 177 -5.08 4.44 23.93
C GLY A 177 -5.84 5.45 24.83
N SER A 178 -5.41 6.69 24.93
CA SER A 178 -6.17 7.76 25.62
C SER A 178 -7.25 8.39 24.72
N LYS A 179 -7.09 8.24 23.38
CA LYS A 179 -7.94 8.83 22.35
C LYS A 179 -8.81 7.81 21.63
N ILE A 180 -8.26 6.61 21.41
CA ILE A 180 -8.89 5.50 20.71
C ILE A 180 -9.16 4.37 21.72
N LYS A 181 -10.40 3.92 21.81
CA LYS A 181 -10.80 2.93 22.81
C LYS A 181 -10.25 1.53 22.55
N ALA A 182 -10.26 1.08 21.30
CA ALA A 182 -9.66 -0.18 20.86
C ALA A 182 -9.49 -0.22 19.33
N VAL A 183 -8.70 -1.18 18.88
CA VAL A 183 -8.61 -1.58 17.45
C VAL A 183 -9.27 -2.94 17.29
N GLY A 184 -10.35 -3.01 16.52
CA GLY A 184 -10.99 -4.26 16.13
C GLY A 184 -10.20 -4.97 15.03
N GLU A 185 -9.91 -6.25 15.25
CA GLU A 185 -9.11 -7.07 14.35
C GLU A 185 -9.79 -8.42 14.13
N VAL A 186 -9.53 -9.05 12.97
CA VAL A 186 -10.06 -10.38 12.63
C VAL A 186 -9.05 -11.50 12.88
N ASN A 187 -7.75 -11.19 12.93
CA ASN A 187 -6.71 -12.17 13.19
C ASN A 187 -6.58 -12.44 14.71
N PRO A 188 -6.93 -13.67 15.17
CA PRO A 188 -6.92 -14.00 16.59
C PRO A 188 -5.52 -13.94 17.21
N ASP A 189 -4.46 -14.10 16.43
CA ASP A 189 -3.09 -14.01 16.93
C ASP A 189 -2.71 -12.62 17.45
N LYS A 190 -3.51 -11.60 17.12
CA LYS A 190 -3.31 -10.22 17.57
C LYS A 190 -4.16 -9.83 18.78
N PHE A 191 -5.15 -10.64 19.15
CA PHE A 191 -6.07 -10.32 20.25
C PHE A 191 -5.32 -10.20 21.59
N GLY A 192 -5.69 -9.19 22.40
CA GLY A 192 -5.07 -8.91 23.70
C GLY A 192 -3.67 -8.27 23.60
N LYS A 193 -3.14 -8.07 22.39
CA LYS A 193 -1.91 -7.32 22.16
C LYS A 193 -2.22 -5.83 22.00
N ASN A 194 -1.18 -5.01 21.91
CA ASN A 194 -1.30 -3.58 21.69
C ASN A 194 -0.63 -3.19 20.36
N THR A 195 -1.15 -2.14 19.73
CA THR A 195 -0.54 -1.54 18.55
C THR A 195 0.85 -0.99 18.89
N PRO A 196 1.88 -1.23 18.04
CA PRO A 196 3.22 -0.68 18.25
C PRO A 196 3.21 0.85 18.31
N GLY A 197 3.97 1.41 19.25
CA GLY A 197 4.09 2.87 19.42
C GLY A 197 2.87 3.52 20.05
N SER A 198 1.68 3.33 19.49
CA SER A 198 0.42 3.94 19.94
C SER A 198 -0.24 3.24 21.13
N ARG A 199 0.13 1.98 21.43
CA ARG A 199 -0.31 1.20 22.58
C ARG A 199 -1.84 1.09 22.73
N ILE A 200 -2.57 1.03 21.65
CA ILE A 200 -4.01 0.82 21.65
C ILE A 200 -4.29 -0.69 21.74
N ASN A 201 -5.19 -1.10 22.62
CA ASN A 201 -5.55 -2.51 22.78
C ASN A 201 -6.22 -3.06 21.52
N ILE A 202 -5.81 -4.27 21.11
CA ILE A 202 -6.38 -4.98 19.96
C ILE A 202 -7.38 -6.04 20.47
N VAL A 203 -8.60 -5.95 20.00
CA VAL A 203 -9.72 -6.81 20.42
C VAL A 203 -10.35 -7.50 19.21
N PRO A 204 -11.13 -8.59 19.43
CA PRO A 204 -11.97 -9.12 18.37
C PRO A 204 -12.84 -8.01 17.76
N GLN A 205 -12.94 -7.97 16.44
CA GLN A 205 -13.71 -6.93 15.76
C GLN A 205 -15.18 -6.94 16.19
N GLU A 206 -15.74 -8.11 16.46
CA GLU A 206 -17.12 -8.31 16.91
C GLU A 206 -17.43 -7.60 18.22
N ASP A 207 -16.46 -7.44 19.11
CA ASP A 207 -16.66 -6.83 20.43
C ASP A 207 -16.98 -5.33 20.36
N ILE A 208 -16.63 -4.68 19.26
CA ILE A 208 -16.79 -3.24 19.11
C ILE A 208 -17.90 -2.83 18.10
N LEU A 209 -18.31 -3.73 17.19
CA LEU A 209 -19.30 -3.40 16.14
C LEU A 209 -20.70 -3.15 16.69
N SER A 210 -21.02 -3.55 17.91
CA SER A 210 -22.32 -3.32 18.57
C SER A 210 -22.51 -1.85 19.01
N ASP A 211 -21.45 -1.05 19.09
CA ASP A 211 -21.52 0.36 19.46
C ASP A 211 -21.87 1.24 18.23
N LEU A 212 -23.13 1.23 17.83
CA LEU A 212 -23.63 1.96 16.65
C LEU A 212 -23.51 3.49 16.78
N SER A 213 -23.30 4.01 17.99
CA SER A 213 -23.09 5.45 18.22
C SER A 213 -21.67 5.90 17.89
N ALA A 214 -20.71 4.98 17.97
CA ALA A 214 -19.26 5.25 17.83
C ALA A 214 -18.84 5.66 16.42
N TYR A 215 -17.67 6.28 16.34
CA TYR A 215 -16.93 6.46 15.09
C TYR A 215 -15.92 5.33 14.91
N PHE A 216 -15.79 4.84 13.68
CA PHE A 216 -14.86 3.76 13.31
C PHE A 216 -13.86 4.26 12.25
N ILE A 217 -12.61 4.47 12.65
CA ILE A 217 -11.53 4.83 11.72
C ILE A 217 -11.07 3.55 11.05
N VAL A 218 -11.28 3.45 9.74
CA VAL A 218 -10.89 2.28 8.92
C VAL A 218 -9.43 2.42 8.52
N LEU A 219 -8.52 1.72 9.21
CA LEU A 219 -7.10 1.79 8.95
C LEU A 219 -6.70 1.15 7.61
N PRO A 220 -7.25 0.00 7.18
CA PRO A 220 -7.07 -0.52 5.83
C PRO A 220 -8.02 0.20 4.84
N TRP A 221 -7.91 1.50 4.74
CA TRP A 221 -8.76 2.40 3.94
C TRP A 221 -8.89 1.99 2.47
N HIS A 222 -7.86 1.33 1.92
CA HIS A 222 -7.85 0.81 0.55
C HIS A 222 -8.84 -0.34 0.33
N LEU A 223 -9.38 -0.92 1.40
CA LEU A 223 -10.46 -1.91 1.36
C LEU A 223 -11.85 -1.27 1.53
N ARG A 224 -11.97 0.03 1.23
CA ARG A 224 -13.22 0.79 1.40
C ARG A 224 -14.43 0.08 0.81
N ASP A 225 -14.32 -0.41 -0.43
CA ASP A 225 -15.41 -1.11 -1.12
C ASP A 225 -15.86 -2.38 -0.38
N PHE A 226 -14.92 -3.10 0.24
CA PHE A 226 -15.25 -4.25 1.08
C PHE A 226 -16.07 -3.83 2.31
N PHE A 227 -15.66 -2.76 3.00
CA PHE A 227 -16.37 -2.28 4.19
C PHE A 227 -17.75 -1.71 3.83
N GLU A 228 -17.86 -0.93 2.76
CA GLU A 228 -19.11 -0.28 2.35
C GLU A 228 -20.14 -1.27 1.76
N ASN A 229 -19.70 -2.37 1.14
CA ASN A 229 -20.59 -3.36 0.55
C ASN A 229 -20.91 -4.56 1.47
N SER A 230 -20.30 -4.63 2.65
CA SER A 230 -20.53 -5.72 3.59
C SER A 230 -21.61 -5.36 4.61
N LYS A 231 -22.69 -6.13 4.64
CA LYS A 231 -23.78 -5.98 5.62
C LYS A 231 -23.33 -5.99 7.08
N LYS A 232 -22.15 -6.54 7.35
CA LYS A 232 -21.56 -6.58 8.70
C LYS A 232 -21.34 -5.19 9.28
N PHE A 233 -21.14 -4.19 8.44
CA PHE A 233 -20.81 -2.83 8.84
C PHE A 233 -21.97 -1.83 8.60
N ASP A 234 -23.15 -2.34 8.25
CA ASP A 234 -24.33 -1.49 8.04
C ASP A 234 -24.66 -0.66 9.29
N GLY A 235 -24.90 0.62 9.09
CA GLY A 235 -25.24 1.56 10.16
C GLY A 235 -24.06 2.11 10.97
N LEU A 236 -22.83 1.65 10.74
CA LEU A 236 -21.64 2.17 11.40
C LEU A 236 -21.21 3.52 10.80
N LYS A 237 -20.72 4.43 11.63
CA LYS A 237 -20.14 5.70 11.21
C LYS A 237 -18.64 5.48 10.85
N MET A 238 -18.37 4.97 9.65
CA MET A 238 -17.03 4.70 9.18
C MET A 238 -16.33 5.95 8.66
N ILE A 239 -15.08 6.11 9.04
CA ILE A 239 -14.19 7.22 8.65
C ILE A 239 -12.98 6.65 7.94
N TYR A 240 -12.76 7.07 6.71
CA TYR A 240 -11.60 6.68 5.92
C TYR A 240 -10.56 7.79 5.94
N PRO A 241 -9.40 7.58 6.59
CA PRO A 241 -8.38 8.65 6.73
C PRO A 241 -7.72 9.04 5.40
N LEU A 242 -7.72 8.12 4.42
CA LEU A 242 -7.15 8.29 3.09
C LEU A 242 -8.12 7.74 2.04
N PRO A 243 -8.02 8.13 0.77
CA PRO A 243 -7.14 9.17 0.20
C PRO A 243 -7.55 10.60 0.54
N GLN A 244 -8.76 10.80 1.00
CA GLN A 244 -9.35 12.08 1.42
C GLN A 244 -10.15 11.84 2.70
N PHE A 245 -9.86 12.65 3.69
CA PHE A 245 -10.53 12.65 5.00
C PHE A 245 -11.81 13.49 4.96
#